data_03cd0526ca927f37fe7b7b3adf659742
#
_entry.id   03cd0526ca927f37fe7b7b3adf659742
#
_cell.length_a   1.000
_cell.length_b   1.000
_cell.length_c   1.000
_cell.angle_alpha   90.00
_cell.angle_beta   90.00
_cell.angle_gamma   90.00
#
_symmetry.space_group_name_H-M   'P 1'
#
loop_
_entity.id
_entity.type
_entity.pdbx_description
1 polymer ?
#
loop_
_entity_poly.entity_id
_entity_poly.type
_entity_poly.pdbx_seq_one_letter_code
_entity_poly.pdbx_strand_id
1 'polypeptide(L)'
;MGIKGDLGIPGDPGPVGPQGPQGEKGTKGEPGQSTSAPSLLQRTVETTVNESQTAILKCTAHGNPTPLVTWSKVNSSLPVGRHVVESSGALIVKNVRPGDEGVYRCRAENLLRSVNTSTKLTVQCKLTCYVFQHSTPAAVLFRGPMKTKNFVVILLLQQVLVQSGD
;
A
#
# COMPACT_ATOMS: atom_id res chain seq x y z
N MET A 1 -90.17 66.69 7.07
CA MET A 1 -88.90 66.07 7.44
C MET A 1 -88.73 64.88 6.52
N GLY A 2 -87.81 64.96 5.54
CA GLY A 2 -87.50 63.85 4.63
C GLY A 2 -86.44 62.90 5.23
N ILE A 3 -86.63 61.57 5.06
CA ILE A 3 -85.76 60.54 5.53
C ILE A 3 -84.50 60.54 4.71
N LYS A 4 -83.34 60.44 5.37
CA LYS A 4 -82.05 60.34 4.74
C LYS A 4 -81.95 59.01 3.93
N GLY A 5 -81.60 59.03 2.66
CA GLY A 5 -81.40 57.82 1.79
C GLY A 5 -80.29 56.92 2.33
N ASP A 6 -80.44 55.60 2.10
CA ASP A 6 -79.46 54.54 2.49
C ASP A 6 -78.18 54.74 1.80
N LEU A 7 -77.06 54.38 2.44
CA LEU A 7 -75.75 54.28 1.84
C LEU A 7 -75.73 53.22 0.80
N GLY A 8 -75.16 53.50 -0.38
CA GLY A 8 -74.97 52.51 -1.46
C GLY A 8 -74.06 51.34 -0.99
N ILE A 9 -74.32 50.16 -1.59
CA ILE A 9 -73.54 48.96 -1.30
C ILE A 9 -72.09 49.15 -1.74
N PRO A 10 -71.08 48.59 -1.02
CA PRO A 10 -69.70 48.59 -1.42
C PRO A 10 -69.53 47.93 -2.78
N GLY A 11 -68.64 48.44 -3.62
CA GLY A 11 -68.30 47.81 -4.94
C GLY A 11 -67.65 46.45 -4.75
N ASP A 12 -67.74 45.60 -5.77
CA ASP A 12 -67.17 44.28 -5.80
C ASP A 12 -65.67 44.34 -5.68
N PRO A 13 -65.02 43.33 -5.04
CA PRO A 13 -63.56 43.19 -5.00
C PRO A 13 -62.98 43.11 -6.41
N GLY A 14 -61.84 43.71 -6.66
CA GLY A 14 -61.13 43.64 -7.93
C GLY A 14 -60.71 42.19 -8.27
N PRO A 15 -60.49 41.89 -9.55
CA PRO A 15 -60.08 40.56 -10.01
C PRO A 15 -58.73 40.15 -9.38
N VAL A 16 -58.58 38.87 -9.14
CA VAL A 16 -57.33 38.26 -8.66
C VAL A 16 -56.23 38.50 -9.70
N GLY A 17 -55.04 38.94 -9.30
CA GLY A 17 -53.87 39.13 -10.16
C GLY A 17 -53.47 37.85 -10.87
N PRO A 18 -52.77 37.93 -12.01
CA PRO A 18 -52.30 36.79 -12.74
C PRO A 18 -51.31 35.95 -11.93
N GLN A 19 -51.29 34.63 -12.12
CA GLN A 19 -50.35 33.74 -11.52
C GLN A 19 -48.93 34.10 -11.92
N GLY A 20 -47.95 34.09 -11.00
CA GLY A 20 -46.54 34.34 -11.26
C GLY A 20 -45.97 33.31 -12.23
N PRO A 21 -44.88 33.66 -12.91
CA PRO A 21 -44.21 32.73 -13.84
C PRO A 21 -43.73 31.47 -13.14
N GLN A 22 -43.77 30.34 -13.85
CA GLN A 22 -43.21 29.07 -13.35
C GLN A 22 -41.70 29.21 -13.10
N GLY A 23 -41.22 28.68 -11.98
CA GLY A 23 -39.79 28.66 -11.65
C GLY A 23 -38.96 27.92 -12.70
N GLU A 24 -37.73 28.33 -12.86
CA GLU A 24 -36.80 27.72 -13.79
C GLU A 24 -36.59 26.23 -13.48
N LYS A 25 -36.38 25.41 -14.52
CA LYS A 25 -36.06 23.99 -14.41
C LYS A 25 -34.69 23.86 -13.74
N GLY A 26 -34.59 23.04 -12.70
CA GLY A 26 -33.32 22.74 -12.02
C GLY A 26 -32.24 22.26 -13.01
N THR A 27 -31.00 22.60 -12.75
CA THR A 27 -29.86 22.18 -13.54
C THR A 27 -29.73 20.65 -13.53
N LYS A 28 -29.24 20.09 -14.64
CA LYS A 28 -28.96 18.65 -14.75
C LYS A 28 -27.92 18.28 -13.69
N GLY A 29 -28.15 17.20 -12.94
CA GLY A 29 -27.18 16.68 -11.99
C GLY A 29 -25.86 16.30 -12.65
N GLU A 30 -24.76 16.39 -11.90
CA GLU A 30 -23.43 15.95 -12.36
C GLU A 30 -23.46 14.48 -12.83
N PRO A 31 -22.70 14.15 -13.90
CA PRO A 31 -22.54 12.76 -14.31
C PRO A 31 -22.03 11.92 -13.17
N GLY A 32 -22.65 10.76 -12.91
CA GLY A 32 -22.15 9.81 -11.92
C GLY A 32 -20.71 9.39 -12.27
N GLN A 33 -19.84 9.35 -11.26
CA GLN A 33 -18.48 8.84 -11.46
C GLN A 33 -18.54 7.34 -11.80
N SER A 34 -17.91 6.94 -12.91
CA SER A 34 -17.82 5.53 -13.27
C SER A 34 -16.94 4.79 -12.24
N THR A 35 -17.47 3.75 -11.63
CA THR A 35 -16.71 2.89 -10.70
C THR A 35 -15.87 1.88 -11.49
N SER A 36 -14.66 1.58 -11.00
CA SER A 36 -13.77 0.58 -11.58
C SER A 36 -13.09 -0.27 -10.52
N ALA A 37 -12.97 -1.58 -10.80
CA ALA A 37 -12.26 -2.50 -9.93
C ALA A 37 -10.76 -2.17 -9.87
N PRO A 38 -10.05 -2.55 -8.79
CA PRO A 38 -8.60 -2.36 -8.68
C PRO A 38 -7.86 -3.12 -9.78
N SER A 39 -6.87 -2.46 -10.38
CA SER A 39 -5.88 -3.05 -11.27
C SER A 39 -4.48 -2.66 -10.81
N LEU A 40 -3.52 -3.58 -10.95
CA LEU A 40 -2.13 -3.33 -10.57
C LEU A 40 -1.38 -2.74 -11.77
N LEU A 41 -0.90 -1.50 -11.63
CA LEU A 41 -0.13 -0.79 -12.66
C LEU A 41 1.35 -1.12 -12.58
N GLN A 42 1.91 -1.13 -11.37
CA GLN A 42 3.31 -1.41 -11.13
C GLN A 42 3.46 -2.34 -9.93
N ARG A 43 4.33 -3.34 -10.08
CA ARG A 43 4.67 -4.29 -9.02
C ARG A 43 6.13 -4.69 -9.10
N THR A 44 6.77 -4.90 -7.97
CA THR A 44 8.04 -5.59 -7.89
C THR A 44 7.78 -7.09 -7.83
N VAL A 45 8.49 -7.88 -8.62
CA VAL A 45 8.40 -9.35 -8.59
C VAL A 45 9.44 -9.92 -7.64
N GLU A 46 10.67 -9.44 -7.75
CA GLU A 46 11.79 -9.83 -6.90
C GLU A 46 12.69 -8.62 -6.64
N THR A 47 13.26 -8.55 -5.46
CA THR A 47 14.20 -7.51 -5.05
C THR A 47 15.30 -8.16 -4.21
N THR A 48 16.55 -7.85 -4.55
CA THR A 48 17.73 -8.25 -3.78
C THR A 48 18.39 -7.00 -3.22
N VAL A 49 18.63 -6.98 -1.92
CA VAL A 49 19.32 -5.87 -1.23
C VAL A 49 20.37 -6.41 -0.28
N ASN A 50 21.39 -5.61 -0.01
CA ASN A 50 22.37 -5.94 1.02
C ASN A 50 21.79 -5.64 2.41
N GLU A 51 22.27 -6.37 3.40
CA GLU A 51 21.97 -6.09 4.81
C GLU A 51 22.26 -4.63 5.16
N SER A 52 21.44 -4.06 6.06
CA SER A 52 21.48 -2.66 6.52
C SER A 52 21.03 -1.63 5.46
N GLN A 53 20.74 -2.02 4.23
CA GLN A 53 20.19 -1.14 3.22
C GLN A 53 18.68 -0.99 3.34
N THR A 54 18.10 -0.19 2.47
CA THR A 54 16.65 0.00 2.37
C THR A 54 16.11 -0.78 1.18
N ALA A 55 15.11 -1.62 1.41
CA ALA A 55 14.36 -2.29 0.36
C ALA A 55 13.10 -1.48 0.01
N ILE A 56 12.79 -1.36 -1.28
CA ILE A 56 11.59 -0.71 -1.79
C ILE A 56 10.83 -1.72 -2.64
N LEU A 57 9.65 -2.12 -2.17
CA LEU A 57 8.76 -3.05 -2.87
C LEU A 57 7.58 -2.25 -3.44
N LYS A 58 7.50 -2.14 -4.77
CA LYS A 58 6.49 -1.33 -5.43
C LYS A 58 5.18 -2.11 -5.60
N CYS A 59 4.06 -1.45 -5.33
CA CYS A 59 2.72 -1.97 -5.59
C CYS A 59 1.78 -0.79 -5.82
N THR A 60 1.69 -0.33 -7.06
CA THR A 60 0.81 0.76 -7.44
C THR A 60 -0.47 0.19 -8.02
N ALA A 61 -1.60 0.62 -7.51
CA ALA A 61 -2.92 0.20 -7.95
C ALA A 61 -3.74 1.39 -8.46
N HIS A 62 -4.61 1.12 -9.44
CA HIS A 62 -5.56 2.08 -9.98
C HIS A 62 -6.98 1.51 -9.88
N GLY A 63 -7.96 2.36 -9.65
CA GLY A 63 -9.37 2.00 -9.53
C GLY A 63 -10.20 3.18 -9.04
N ASN A 64 -11.51 3.09 -9.19
CA ASN A 64 -12.42 4.11 -8.66
C ASN A 64 -13.57 3.44 -7.87
N PRO A 65 -13.71 3.68 -6.56
CA PRO A 65 -12.85 4.52 -5.71
C PRO A 65 -11.39 4.05 -5.66
N THR A 66 -10.47 4.99 -5.33
CA THR A 66 -9.04 4.71 -5.20
C THR A 66 -8.80 3.52 -4.27
N PRO A 67 -8.08 2.48 -4.72
CA PRO A 67 -7.85 1.30 -3.89
C PRO A 67 -6.96 1.59 -2.68
N LEU A 68 -7.30 1.00 -1.55
CA LEU A 68 -6.42 0.93 -0.39
C LEU A 68 -5.38 -0.17 -0.61
N VAL A 69 -4.11 0.18 -0.52
CA VAL A 69 -2.99 -0.77 -0.64
C VAL A 69 -2.52 -1.17 0.76
N THR A 70 -2.48 -2.47 1.01
CA THR A 70 -1.99 -3.07 2.26
C THR A 70 -0.92 -4.11 1.96
N TRP A 71 0.02 -4.27 2.90
CA TRP A 71 1.10 -5.24 2.81
C TRP A 71 1.09 -6.23 3.97
N SER A 72 1.50 -7.43 3.68
CA SER A 72 1.75 -8.48 4.67
C SER A 72 2.97 -9.28 4.28
N LYS A 73 3.64 -9.89 5.25
CA LYS A 73 4.71 -10.86 5.00
C LYS A 73 4.14 -12.26 5.18
N VAL A 74 4.42 -13.17 4.25
CA VAL A 74 3.95 -14.54 4.33
C VAL A 74 4.67 -15.26 5.47
N ASN A 75 3.93 -15.97 6.31
CA ASN A 75 4.40 -16.75 7.47
C ASN A 75 5.08 -15.92 8.59
N SER A 76 5.01 -14.59 8.55
CA SER A 76 5.52 -13.75 9.63
C SER A 76 4.90 -12.34 9.59
N SER A 77 5.22 -11.51 10.58
CA SER A 77 4.84 -10.09 10.60
C SER A 77 5.79 -9.22 9.78
N LEU A 78 5.31 -8.05 9.38
CA LEU A 78 6.17 -7.01 8.81
C LEU A 78 7.21 -6.55 9.85
N PRO A 79 8.40 -6.08 9.41
CA PRO A 79 9.46 -5.60 10.32
C PRO A 79 8.99 -4.44 11.18
N VAL A 80 8.72 -4.68 12.46
CA VAL A 80 8.18 -3.66 13.38
C VAL A 80 9.15 -2.49 13.53
N GLY A 81 8.63 -1.25 13.43
CA GLY A 81 9.40 -0.02 13.57
C GLY A 81 10.36 0.29 12.42
N ARG A 82 10.45 -0.59 11.40
CA ARG A 82 11.37 -0.43 10.27
C ARG A 82 10.68 -0.41 8.91
N HIS A 83 9.36 -0.51 8.85
CA HIS A 83 8.60 -0.44 7.61
C HIS A 83 7.68 0.77 7.56
N VAL A 84 7.45 1.27 6.35
CA VAL A 84 6.48 2.33 6.04
C VAL A 84 5.81 1.98 4.71
N VAL A 85 4.50 2.17 4.62
CA VAL A 85 3.76 2.13 3.35
C VAL A 85 3.54 3.56 2.89
N GLU A 86 4.06 3.90 1.72
CA GLU A 86 3.88 5.22 1.12
C GLU A 86 2.48 5.38 0.50
N SER A 87 2.08 6.62 0.27
CA SER A 87 0.84 6.95 -0.46
C SER A 87 0.82 6.38 -1.90
N SER A 88 1.99 6.15 -2.49
CA SER A 88 2.16 5.47 -3.79
C SER A 88 1.80 3.98 -3.75
N GLY A 89 1.61 3.40 -2.56
CA GLY A 89 1.42 1.98 -2.33
C GLY A 89 2.74 1.21 -2.15
N ALA A 90 3.91 1.84 -2.25
CA ALA A 90 5.19 1.18 -2.06
C ALA A 90 5.44 0.85 -0.58
N LEU A 91 5.94 -0.37 -0.30
CA LEU A 91 6.46 -0.75 1.01
C LEU A 91 7.96 -0.47 1.06
N ILE A 92 8.37 0.36 2.00
CA ILE A 92 9.76 0.65 2.30
C ILE A 92 10.14 -0.10 3.58
N VAL A 93 11.18 -0.92 3.51
CA VAL A 93 11.79 -1.58 4.67
C VAL A 93 13.18 -1.02 4.87
N LYS A 94 13.38 -0.28 5.97
CA LYS A 94 14.66 0.35 6.32
C LYS A 94 15.51 -0.60 7.14
N ASN A 95 16.85 -0.46 7.01
CA ASN A 95 17.81 -1.24 7.76
C ASN A 95 17.49 -2.74 7.71
N VAL A 96 17.45 -3.27 6.48
CA VAL A 96 17.06 -4.66 6.19
C VAL A 96 17.99 -5.63 6.91
N ARG A 97 17.42 -6.66 7.50
CA ARG A 97 18.12 -7.73 8.24
C ARG A 97 17.87 -9.08 7.55
N PRO A 98 18.70 -10.09 7.81
CA PRO A 98 18.49 -11.43 7.24
C PRO A 98 17.10 -12.02 7.49
N GLY A 99 16.53 -11.78 8.68
CA GLY A 99 15.17 -12.20 9.03
C GLY A 99 14.05 -11.49 8.24
N ASP A 100 14.36 -10.42 7.50
CA ASP A 100 13.40 -9.74 6.64
C ASP A 100 13.25 -10.44 5.29
N GLU A 101 14.16 -11.34 4.91
CA GLU A 101 14.04 -12.18 3.72
C GLU A 101 12.72 -12.93 3.71
N GLY A 102 12.11 -13.08 2.52
CA GLY A 102 10.88 -13.82 2.36
C GLY A 102 9.94 -13.24 1.32
N VAL A 103 8.71 -13.77 1.32
CA VAL A 103 7.66 -13.35 0.39
C VAL A 103 6.75 -12.33 1.06
N TYR A 104 6.58 -11.20 0.40
CA TYR A 104 5.68 -10.13 0.79
C TYR A 104 4.48 -10.12 -0.14
N ARG A 105 3.29 -9.93 0.41
CA ARG A 105 2.04 -9.85 -0.35
C ARG A 105 1.48 -8.45 -0.28
N CYS A 106 1.26 -7.85 -1.44
CA CYS A 106 0.50 -6.63 -1.61
C CYS A 106 -0.95 -6.98 -1.91
N ARG A 107 -1.90 -6.31 -1.26
CA ARG A 107 -3.34 -6.34 -1.54
C ARG A 107 -3.82 -4.94 -1.81
N ALA A 108 -4.45 -4.74 -2.97
CA ALA A 108 -5.14 -3.51 -3.31
C ALA A 108 -6.65 -3.79 -3.37
N GLU A 109 -7.44 -3.01 -2.63
CA GLU A 109 -8.86 -3.25 -2.43
C GLU A 109 -9.67 -1.96 -2.53
N ASN A 110 -10.81 -2.02 -3.20
CA ASN A 110 -11.86 -1.00 -3.13
C ASN A 110 -13.22 -1.67 -2.91
N LEU A 111 -14.31 -0.89 -2.96
CA LEU A 111 -15.68 -1.38 -2.72
C LEU A 111 -16.11 -2.50 -3.68
N LEU A 112 -15.51 -2.60 -4.86
CA LEU A 112 -15.89 -3.56 -5.89
C LEU A 112 -15.15 -4.88 -5.77
N ARG A 113 -13.83 -4.85 -5.49
CA ARG A 113 -12.97 -6.04 -5.53
C ARG A 113 -11.66 -5.82 -4.78
N SER A 114 -10.94 -6.92 -4.55
CA SER A 114 -9.52 -6.89 -4.17
C SER A 114 -8.67 -7.67 -5.18
N VAL A 115 -7.43 -7.19 -5.40
CA VAL A 115 -6.39 -7.86 -6.19
C VAL A 115 -5.14 -8.01 -5.35
N ASN A 116 -4.39 -9.09 -5.55
CA ASN A 116 -3.20 -9.41 -4.79
C ASN A 116 -2.01 -9.67 -5.73
N THR A 117 -0.81 -9.35 -5.26
CA THR A 117 0.45 -9.76 -5.88
C THR A 117 1.46 -10.11 -4.81
N SER A 118 2.45 -10.92 -5.17
CA SER A 118 3.52 -11.31 -4.25
C SER A 118 4.87 -10.85 -4.80
N THR A 119 5.77 -10.49 -3.90
CA THR A 119 7.13 -10.02 -4.17
C THR A 119 8.08 -10.80 -3.28
N LYS A 120 9.18 -11.29 -3.83
CA LYS A 120 10.26 -11.92 -3.06
C LYS A 120 11.32 -10.88 -2.71
N LEU A 121 11.64 -10.76 -1.43
CA LEU A 121 12.78 -10.01 -0.94
C LEU A 121 13.89 -10.99 -0.57
N THR A 122 15.05 -10.84 -1.19
CA THR A 122 16.28 -11.57 -0.88
C THR A 122 17.27 -10.64 -0.21
N VAL A 123 17.88 -11.08 0.89
CA VAL A 123 18.83 -10.29 1.65
C VAL A 123 20.23 -10.87 1.50
N GLN A 124 21.12 -10.09 0.91
CA GLN A 124 22.53 -10.46 0.83
C GLN A 124 23.24 -10.02 2.11
N CYS A 125 23.67 -10.99 2.90
CA CYS A 125 24.47 -10.73 4.07
C CYS A 125 25.95 -10.52 3.71
N LYS A 126 26.63 -9.62 4.43
CA LYS A 126 28.09 -9.66 4.50
C LYS A 126 28.51 -10.94 5.22
N LEU A 127 29.70 -11.43 4.96
CA LEU A 127 30.27 -12.70 5.50
C LEU A 127 29.98 -12.99 6.97
N THR A 128 29.78 -11.97 7.79
CA THR A 128 29.49 -12.06 9.22
C THR A 128 28.12 -12.68 9.56
N CYS A 129 27.13 -12.59 8.66
CA CYS A 129 25.78 -13.13 8.92
C CYS A 129 25.73 -14.66 8.84
N TYR A 130 26.61 -15.27 8.08
CA TYR A 130 26.56 -16.69 7.82
C TYR A 130 26.92 -17.54 9.05
N VAL A 131 27.77 -17.01 9.90
CA VAL A 131 28.24 -17.71 11.11
C VAL A 131 27.18 -17.75 12.21
N PHE A 132 26.27 -16.76 12.26
CA PHE A 132 25.29 -16.64 13.35
C PHE A 132 23.97 -17.43 13.13
N GLN A 133 23.63 -17.77 11.89
CA GLN A 133 22.37 -18.47 11.59
C GLN A 133 22.45 -20.00 11.74
N HIS A 134 23.64 -20.56 11.85
CA HIS A 134 23.88 -22.00 11.94
C HIS A 134 24.76 -22.37 13.10
N SER A 135 24.34 -22.02 14.32
CA SER A 135 24.99 -22.48 15.56
C SER A 135 24.68 -23.93 15.87
N THR A 136 24.90 -24.85 14.92
CA THR A 136 25.10 -26.25 15.20
C THR A 136 26.52 -26.63 14.78
N PRO A 137 27.30 -27.35 15.62
CA PRO A 137 28.72 -27.60 15.39
C PRO A 137 29.05 -28.60 14.28
N ALA A 138 28.11 -28.90 13.39
CA ALA A 138 28.32 -29.84 12.29
C ALA A 138 27.89 -29.23 10.96
N ALA A 139 28.88 -28.97 10.10
CA ALA A 139 28.79 -28.69 8.68
C ALA A 139 28.30 -27.29 8.27
N VAL A 140 29.25 -26.37 8.13
CA VAL A 140 29.09 -25.15 7.30
C VAL A 140 29.08 -25.55 5.83
N LEU A 141 27.89 -25.85 5.28
CA LEU A 141 27.68 -26.08 3.85
C LEU A 141 27.37 -24.75 3.15
N PHE A 142 28.35 -24.20 2.44
CA PHE A 142 28.18 -23.02 1.60
C PHE A 142 27.31 -23.36 0.38
N ARG A 143 26.07 -22.88 0.33
CA ARG A 143 25.25 -22.85 -0.88
C ARG A 143 25.17 -21.43 -1.41
N GLY A 144 26.08 -21.06 -2.30
CA GLY A 144 26.04 -19.83 -3.09
C GLY A 144 27.10 -19.88 -4.19
N PRO A 145 26.98 -19.11 -5.29
CA PRO A 145 28.00 -19.05 -6.32
C PRO A 145 29.27 -18.42 -5.73
N MET A 146 30.23 -19.27 -5.41
CA MET A 146 31.53 -18.82 -4.90
C MET A 146 32.32 -18.18 -6.03
N LYS A 147 32.53 -16.87 -5.98
CA LYS A 147 33.62 -16.23 -6.72
C LYS A 147 34.92 -16.54 -5.97
N THR A 148 35.96 -16.90 -6.72
CA THR A 148 37.26 -17.45 -6.30
C THR A 148 38.02 -16.72 -5.17
N LYS A 149 37.62 -15.50 -4.80
CA LYS A 149 38.24 -14.72 -3.71
C LYS A 149 37.84 -15.16 -2.28
N ASN A 150 36.80 -15.98 -2.12
CA ASN A 150 36.29 -16.40 -0.81
C ASN A 150 36.98 -17.67 -0.26
N PHE A 151 37.75 -18.37 -1.10
CA PHE A 151 38.42 -19.62 -0.71
C PHE A 151 39.56 -19.38 0.31
N VAL A 152 40.24 -18.24 0.21
CA VAL A 152 41.38 -17.91 1.08
C VAL A 152 40.96 -17.63 2.53
N VAL A 153 39.79 -17.03 2.72
CA VAL A 153 39.29 -16.69 4.06
C VAL A 153 38.85 -17.93 4.85
N ILE A 154 38.34 -18.97 4.18
CA ILE A 154 37.91 -20.22 4.81
C ILE A 154 39.10 -21.03 5.31
N LEU A 155 40.20 -21.09 4.55
CA LEU A 155 41.42 -21.77 4.96
C LEU A 155 42.08 -21.10 6.15
N LEU A 156 42.08 -19.78 6.26
CA LEU A 156 42.63 -19.03 7.39
C LEU A 156 41.82 -19.26 8.68
N LEU A 157 40.50 -19.38 8.62
CA LEU A 157 39.65 -19.70 9.77
C LEU A 157 39.88 -21.14 10.29
N GLN A 158 40.12 -22.11 9.43
CA GLN A 158 40.43 -23.47 9.82
C GLN A 158 41.82 -23.57 10.51
N GLN A 159 42.80 -22.80 10.07
CA GLN A 159 44.12 -22.79 10.70
C GLN A 159 44.09 -22.14 12.09
N VAL A 160 43.26 -21.10 12.30
CA VAL A 160 43.14 -20.46 13.63
C VAL A 160 42.47 -21.39 14.64
N LEU A 161 41.51 -22.21 14.23
CA LEU A 161 40.79 -23.16 15.11
C LEU A 161 41.66 -24.38 15.48
N VAL A 162 42.61 -24.76 14.66
CA VAL A 162 43.56 -25.86 14.95
C VAL A 162 44.70 -25.45 15.90
N GLN A 163 45.06 -24.15 15.94
CA GLN A 163 46.08 -23.64 16.81
C GLN A 163 45.61 -23.20 18.21
N SER A 164 44.29 -23.17 18.46
CA SER A 164 43.75 -22.85 19.80
C SER A 164 43.28 -24.08 20.57
N GLY A 165 43.70 -25.26 20.20
CA GLY A 165 43.35 -26.55 20.81
C GLY A 165 44.51 -27.25 21.50
N ASP A 166 45.42 -26.49 22.13
CA ASP A 166 46.44 -27.01 23.10
C ASP A 166 46.26 -26.27 24.43
#